data_8b3cbef7e13da7787753b88dc61af32e
#
_entry.id   8b3cbef7e13da7787753b88dc61af32e
#
_cell.length_a   1.000
_cell.length_b   1.000
_cell.length_c   1.000
_cell.angle_alpha   90.00
_cell.angle_beta   90.00
_cell.angle_gamma   90.00
#
_symmetry.space_group_name_H-M   'P 1'
#
loop_
_entity.id
_entity.type
_entity.pdbx_description
1 polymer ?
#
loop_
_entity_poly.entity_id
_entity_poly.type
_entity_poly.pdbx_seq_one_letter_code
_entity_poly.pdbx_strand_id
1 'polypeptide(L)'
;MKHTTIKSTMGISGLLLLAACGGGSNGGSTNPSTPAKVSGLAIDGYVEGATAFLDYNFNGVMDENEPRDITDQNGRFDFVIEEDDLICKEYSPIIVDVPAGAYDSDYGLVDKPYRLTFPPSFSSENVGEDVFATTPFTTVIWSAVETDLLQSGVRNCKELAANTEAQNKVVRLVAEKEYELGNRYNIPANELYADFIASGNTEQHQLAQLLTSGLAKGYAETSALVDANPNAWKATVEYYVEKDDAGNFTKWYREERVFDADTHSLRVFEVSADLETVGHLIIYRNKIKAEEGAVQKYTDDLIDYLPEIRKYGCGLTNDYVQNSKDYGNDTVTFSVSASVLVDDHTACADPLVYSSSVPYANVIRELKDGNVLLQAGMWGFDFGDNAVIDDLINDGLYSNITDPTVLDQFSTWNYSLDSTESYGASRWTRTSIVSTAEKNVITDVNDKGIWIVRTTYPNGTHQTQCGDSLDTLVDVANMGMCEELPIVSAN
;
A
#
# COMPACT_ATOMS: atom_id res chain seq x y z
N MET A 1 5.28 48.67 -14.63
CA MET A 1 5.48 49.24 -15.98
C MET A 1 5.12 48.22 -17.01
N LYS A 2 4.18 48.61 -17.88
CA LYS A 2 3.73 48.03 -19.15
C LYS A 2 3.12 46.60 -19.15
N HIS A 3 1.81 46.62 -19.11
CA HIS A 3 0.89 45.61 -19.69
C HIS A 3 1.15 45.44 -21.19
N THR A 4 1.03 44.20 -21.67
CA THR A 4 0.70 43.96 -23.07
C THR A 4 -0.34 42.82 -23.14
N THR A 5 -1.54 43.25 -23.45
CA THR A 5 -2.71 42.43 -23.75
C THR A 5 -2.66 42.04 -25.22
N ILE A 6 -2.76 40.79 -25.59
CA ILE A 6 -3.05 40.38 -26.98
C ILE A 6 -4.40 39.70 -26.98
N LYS A 7 -5.36 40.36 -27.62
CA LYS A 7 -6.62 39.82 -28.09
C LYS A 7 -6.37 39.11 -29.45
N SER A 8 -6.90 37.92 -29.64
CA SER A 8 -7.08 37.38 -31.00
C SER A 8 -8.45 36.74 -31.15
N THR A 9 -9.00 37.07 -32.24
CA THR A 9 -10.38 37.02 -32.71
C THR A 9 -10.77 35.63 -33.23
N MET A 10 -12.05 35.31 -33.04
CA MET A 10 -12.82 34.25 -33.70
C MET A 10 -12.75 34.31 -35.23
N GLY A 11 -12.67 33.17 -35.86
CA GLY A 11 -12.97 32.96 -37.28
C GLY A 11 -13.76 31.67 -37.47
N ILE A 12 -15.08 31.81 -37.59
CA ILE A 12 -16.02 30.76 -38.01
C ILE A 12 -15.96 30.68 -39.53
N SER A 13 -15.77 29.49 -40.11
CA SER A 13 -16.18 29.20 -41.47
C SER A 13 -16.57 27.74 -41.60
N GLY A 14 -17.87 27.51 -41.69
CA GLY A 14 -18.47 26.25 -42.04
C GLY A 14 -18.32 25.96 -43.54
N LEU A 15 -18.18 24.69 -43.85
CA LEU A 15 -18.53 24.16 -45.18
C LEU A 15 -19.17 22.79 -45.04
N LEU A 16 -20.48 22.73 -45.26
CA LEU A 16 -21.25 21.52 -45.51
C LEU A 16 -20.93 21.04 -46.94
N LEU A 17 -20.58 19.78 -47.05
CA LEU A 17 -20.71 19.05 -48.33
C LEU A 17 -21.40 17.72 -48.09
N LEU A 18 -22.65 17.68 -48.50
CA LEU A 18 -23.45 16.48 -48.73
C LEU A 18 -22.94 15.83 -50.03
N ALA A 19 -22.62 14.56 -49.99
CA ALA A 19 -22.52 13.75 -51.21
C ALA A 19 -23.17 12.39 -50.98
N ALA A 20 -23.94 12.04 -51.96
CA ALA A 20 -25.03 11.11 -52.03
C ALA A 20 -24.64 9.62 -52.01
N CYS A 21 -25.65 8.81 -51.68
CA CYS A 21 -25.79 7.37 -51.89
C CYS A 21 -25.32 6.87 -53.25
N GLY A 22 -24.55 5.79 -53.23
CA GLY A 22 -24.36 4.88 -54.33
C GLY A 22 -24.22 3.48 -53.79
N GLY A 23 -25.29 2.68 -53.94
CA GLY A 23 -25.27 1.26 -53.57
C GLY A 23 -24.40 0.44 -54.52
N GLY A 24 -23.70 -0.55 -53.95
CA GLY A 24 -22.93 -1.54 -54.70
C GLY A 24 -22.61 -2.70 -53.79
N SER A 25 -23.15 -3.83 -54.14
CA SER A 25 -23.18 -5.12 -53.45
C SER A 25 -21.82 -5.77 -53.22
N ASN A 26 -21.77 -6.53 -52.11
CA ASN A 26 -21.03 -7.77 -51.88
C ASN A 26 -19.58 -7.89 -52.32
N GLY A 27 -18.75 -7.83 -51.35
CA GLY A 27 -17.43 -8.39 -51.32
C GLY A 27 -16.94 -8.33 -49.86
N GLY A 28 -17.23 -9.36 -49.10
CA GLY A 28 -16.62 -9.52 -47.79
C GLY A 28 -15.11 -9.68 -47.99
N SER A 29 -14.41 -8.55 -48.01
CA SER A 29 -12.97 -8.53 -47.77
C SER A 29 -12.81 -8.57 -46.27
N THR A 30 -12.70 -9.76 -45.72
CA THR A 30 -11.99 -9.96 -44.45
C THR A 30 -10.55 -9.53 -44.74
N ASN A 31 -10.23 -8.26 -44.49
CA ASN A 31 -8.83 -7.91 -44.30
C ASN A 31 -8.34 -8.83 -43.18
N PRO A 32 -7.33 -9.65 -43.41
CA PRO A 32 -6.71 -10.34 -42.31
C PRO A 32 -6.24 -9.25 -41.35
N SER A 33 -6.78 -9.25 -40.11
CA SER A 33 -6.30 -8.37 -39.08
C SER A 33 -4.81 -8.65 -38.92
N THR A 34 -3.99 -7.64 -39.04
CA THR A 34 -2.55 -7.81 -38.84
C THR A 34 -2.35 -8.22 -37.38
N PRO A 35 -1.71 -9.36 -37.09
CA PRO A 35 -1.46 -9.77 -35.74
C PRO A 35 -0.76 -8.65 -34.95
N ALA A 36 -1.20 -8.38 -33.74
CA ALA A 36 -0.55 -7.37 -32.92
C ALA A 36 0.82 -7.89 -32.47
N LYS A 37 1.80 -7.01 -32.52
CA LYS A 37 3.17 -7.31 -32.09
C LYS A 37 3.46 -6.56 -30.79
N VAL A 38 4.13 -7.23 -29.87
CA VAL A 38 4.74 -6.63 -28.67
C VAL A 38 6.24 -6.89 -28.74
N SER A 39 7.01 -5.82 -28.63
CA SER A 39 8.47 -5.89 -28.62
C SER A 39 9.01 -5.48 -27.27
N GLY A 40 10.03 -6.16 -26.78
CA GLY A 40 10.64 -5.84 -25.50
C GLY A 40 12.14 -6.11 -25.46
N LEU A 41 12.71 -5.72 -24.34
CA LEU A 41 14.14 -5.90 -24.01
C LEU A 41 14.25 -6.48 -22.60
N ALA A 42 15.10 -7.49 -22.43
CA ALA A 42 15.52 -7.98 -21.12
C ALA A 42 16.84 -7.32 -20.76
N ILE A 43 16.82 -6.45 -19.77
CA ILE A 43 17.95 -5.59 -19.41
C ILE A 43 18.31 -5.73 -17.95
N ASP A 44 19.53 -6.22 -17.73
CA ASP A 44 20.30 -6.26 -16.49
C ASP A 44 21.75 -5.79 -16.76
N GLY A 45 22.62 -6.49 -17.53
CA GLY A 45 23.00 -6.41 -18.90
C GLY A 45 21.89 -6.81 -19.93
N TYR A 46 22.30 -6.82 -21.20
CA TYR A 46 21.42 -7.43 -22.21
C TYR A 46 21.49 -8.95 -22.05
N VAL A 47 20.34 -9.57 -21.81
CA VAL A 47 20.25 -10.98 -21.48
C VAL A 47 19.86 -11.80 -22.71
N GLU A 48 20.75 -12.68 -23.17
CA GLU A 48 20.53 -13.63 -24.28
C GLU A 48 20.10 -15.01 -23.74
N GLY A 49 19.13 -15.63 -24.39
CA GLY A 49 18.70 -17.01 -24.09
C GLY A 49 17.71 -17.12 -22.92
N ALA A 50 17.10 -16.01 -22.49
CA ALA A 50 16.00 -16.00 -21.56
C ALA A 50 14.67 -16.25 -22.29
N THR A 51 13.70 -16.85 -21.59
CA THR A 51 12.34 -17.03 -22.11
C THR A 51 11.45 -15.86 -21.67
N ALA A 52 11.01 -15.04 -22.62
CA ALA A 52 10.05 -13.99 -22.40
C ALA A 52 8.64 -14.45 -22.79
N PHE A 53 7.61 -14.11 -22.00
CA PHE A 53 6.21 -14.43 -22.30
C PHE A 53 5.25 -13.40 -21.68
N LEU A 54 4.01 -13.34 -22.20
CA LEU A 54 2.92 -12.59 -21.60
C LEU A 54 2.12 -13.53 -20.69
N ASP A 55 2.12 -13.25 -19.39
CA ASP A 55 1.38 -14.02 -18.39
C ASP A 55 -0.10 -13.59 -18.38
N TYR A 56 -0.93 -14.37 -19.07
CA TYR A 56 -2.36 -14.06 -19.25
C TYR A 56 -3.19 -14.28 -17.99
N ASN A 57 -2.78 -15.24 -17.15
CA ASN A 57 -3.55 -15.70 -15.99
C ASN A 57 -2.91 -15.35 -14.63
N PHE A 58 -1.85 -14.56 -14.64
CA PHE A 58 -1.14 -14.06 -13.45
C PHE A 58 -0.64 -15.18 -12.53
N ASN A 59 -0.30 -16.34 -13.11
CA ASN A 59 0.22 -17.48 -12.34
C ASN A 59 1.74 -17.52 -12.27
N GLY A 60 2.41 -16.66 -13.04
CA GLY A 60 3.87 -16.60 -13.12
C GLY A 60 4.52 -17.80 -13.81
N VAL A 61 3.76 -18.64 -14.50
CA VAL A 61 4.25 -19.84 -15.19
C VAL A 61 3.87 -19.76 -16.65
N MET A 62 4.82 -20.00 -17.54
CA MET A 62 4.57 -20.01 -18.98
C MET A 62 3.61 -21.15 -19.38
N ASP A 63 2.45 -20.78 -19.91
CA ASP A 63 1.42 -21.71 -20.40
C ASP A 63 1.44 -21.88 -21.93
N GLU A 64 0.83 -22.97 -22.44
CA GLU A 64 0.83 -23.28 -23.89
C GLU A 64 0.19 -22.18 -24.76
N ASN A 65 -0.84 -21.51 -24.23
CA ASN A 65 -1.61 -20.49 -24.92
C ASN A 65 -1.03 -19.09 -24.80
N GLU A 66 0.09 -18.92 -24.11
CA GLU A 66 0.74 -17.64 -23.93
C GLU A 66 1.78 -17.36 -25.01
N PRO A 67 1.78 -16.16 -25.59
CA PRO A 67 2.79 -15.77 -26.56
C PRO A 67 4.15 -15.66 -25.89
N ARG A 68 5.16 -16.20 -26.54
CA ARG A 68 6.53 -16.26 -26.00
C ARG A 68 7.59 -16.13 -27.08
N ASP A 69 8.78 -15.74 -26.66
CA ASP A 69 9.97 -15.69 -27.48
C ASP A 69 11.23 -15.95 -26.63
N ILE A 70 12.34 -16.19 -27.27
CA ILE A 70 13.65 -16.31 -26.63
C ILE A 70 14.44 -15.05 -26.92
N THR A 71 15.02 -14.43 -25.90
CA THR A 71 15.79 -13.20 -26.04
C THR A 71 17.04 -13.40 -26.90
N ASP A 72 17.31 -12.46 -27.80
CA ASP A 72 18.50 -12.44 -28.64
C ASP A 72 19.74 -11.86 -27.90
N GLN A 73 20.90 -11.79 -28.60
CA GLN A 73 22.14 -11.25 -28.05
C GLN A 73 22.07 -9.79 -27.56
N ASN A 74 21.01 -9.06 -27.93
CA ASN A 74 20.77 -7.70 -27.48
C ASN A 74 19.61 -7.63 -26.47
N GLY A 75 19.22 -8.76 -25.89
CA GLY A 75 18.10 -8.89 -24.95
C GLY A 75 16.71 -8.74 -25.59
N ARG A 76 16.62 -8.69 -26.94
CA ARG A 76 15.34 -8.42 -27.63
C ARG A 76 14.48 -9.67 -27.72
N PHE A 77 13.17 -9.44 -27.60
CA PHE A 77 12.12 -10.43 -27.86
C PHE A 77 10.93 -9.77 -28.53
N ASP A 78 10.15 -10.59 -29.26
CA ASP A 78 8.99 -10.16 -30.02
C ASP A 78 7.85 -11.16 -29.87
N PHE A 79 6.69 -10.70 -29.36
CA PHE A 79 5.49 -11.52 -29.31
C PHE A 79 4.55 -11.25 -30.48
N VAL A 80 3.90 -12.29 -30.95
CA VAL A 80 2.74 -12.20 -31.86
C VAL A 80 1.50 -12.62 -31.04
N ILE A 81 0.54 -11.71 -30.95
CA ILE A 81 -0.69 -11.92 -30.18
C ILE A 81 -1.82 -12.26 -31.15
N GLU A 82 -2.54 -13.35 -30.85
CA GLU A 82 -3.70 -13.76 -31.62
C GLU A 82 -4.87 -12.79 -31.43
N GLU A 83 -5.77 -12.72 -32.42
CA GLU A 83 -6.88 -11.75 -32.43
C GLU A 83 -7.78 -11.84 -31.20
N ASP A 84 -8.06 -13.07 -30.73
CA ASP A 84 -8.91 -13.34 -29.57
C ASP A 84 -8.30 -12.88 -28.23
N ASP A 85 -7.00 -12.62 -28.19
CA ASP A 85 -6.23 -12.25 -26.99
C ASP A 85 -5.65 -10.83 -27.06
N LEU A 86 -6.02 -10.03 -28.06
CA LEU A 86 -5.51 -8.67 -28.25
C LEU A 86 -5.69 -7.78 -27.01
N ILE A 87 -6.76 -7.98 -26.24
CA ILE A 87 -7.00 -7.24 -25.00
C ILE A 87 -5.91 -7.51 -23.98
N CYS A 88 -5.35 -8.72 -23.95
CA CYS A 88 -4.31 -9.09 -23.01
C CYS A 88 -2.97 -8.38 -23.25
N LYS A 89 -2.77 -7.77 -24.42
CA LYS A 89 -1.58 -6.98 -24.74
C LYS A 89 -1.29 -5.90 -23.69
N GLU A 90 -2.34 -5.20 -23.24
CA GLU A 90 -2.21 -4.08 -22.31
C GLU A 90 -2.39 -4.50 -20.86
N TYR A 91 -3.09 -5.63 -20.62
CA TYR A 91 -3.52 -6.06 -19.31
C TYR A 91 -2.75 -7.26 -18.75
N SER A 92 -1.72 -7.75 -19.45
CA SER A 92 -0.82 -8.79 -18.95
C SER A 92 0.53 -8.24 -18.58
N PRO A 93 1.17 -8.74 -17.52
CA PRO A 93 2.59 -8.50 -17.29
C PRO A 93 3.43 -9.28 -18.31
N ILE A 94 4.62 -8.77 -18.59
CA ILE A 94 5.66 -9.51 -19.30
C ILE A 94 6.56 -10.16 -18.27
N ILE A 95 6.81 -11.45 -18.43
CA ILE A 95 7.74 -12.20 -17.62
C ILE A 95 8.93 -12.63 -18.48
N VAL A 96 10.13 -12.47 -17.97
CA VAL A 96 11.37 -12.95 -18.57
C VAL A 96 12.06 -13.89 -17.59
N ASP A 97 11.98 -15.18 -17.85
CA ASP A 97 12.66 -16.21 -17.08
C ASP A 97 14.09 -16.36 -17.60
N VAL A 98 15.06 -16.01 -16.78
CA VAL A 98 16.49 -16.10 -17.07
C VAL A 98 17.04 -17.38 -16.47
N PRO A 99 17.28 -18.45 -17.27
CA PRO A 99 17.79 -19.70 -16.76
C PRO A 99 19.29 -19.64 -16.45
N ALA A 100 19.78 -20.55 -15.62
CA ALA A 100 21.20 -20.81 -15.53
C ALA A 100 21.73 -21.23 -16.91
N GLY A 101 22.86 -20.63 -17.34
CA GLY A 101 23.43 -20.80 -18.66
C GLY A 101 22.97 -19.79 -19.71
N ALA A 102 22.02 -18.92 -19.45
CA ALA A 102 21.79 -17.70 -20.24
C ALA A 102 23.04 -16.82 -20.22
N TYR A 103 23.16 -15.90 -21.16
CA TYR A 103 24.33 -15.00 -21.24
C TYR A 103 23.90 -13.56 -20.97
N ASP A 104 24.55 -12.95 -20.01
CA ASP A 104 24.42 -11.55 -19.66
C ASP A 104 25.61 -10.76 -20.24
N SER A 105 25.34 -9.62 -20.87
CA SER A 105 26.40 -8.82 -21.51
C SER A 105 27.48 -8.27 -20.55
N ASP A 106 27.11 -8.14 -19.27
CA ASP A 106 27.98 -7.57 -18.23
C ASP A 106 28.75 -8.64 -17.46
N TYR A 107 28.11 -9.77 -17.15
CA TYR A 107 28.66 -10.80 -16.28
C TYR A 107 29.02 -12.11 -16.97
N GLY A 108 28.59 -12.28 -18.23
CA GLY A 108 28.81 -13.53 -18.98
C GLY A 108 27.73 -14.57 -18.69
N LEU A 109 28.10 -15.81 -18.43
CA LEU A 109 27.15 -16.88 -18.16
C LEU A 109 26.46 -16.68 -16.81
N VAL A 110 25.15 -16.75 -16.82
CA VAL A 110 24.31 -16.71 -15.62
C VAL A 110 24.47 -18.00 -14.84
N ASP A 111 24.94 -17.91 -13.61
CA ASP A 111 25.12 -19.07 -12.73
C ASP A 111 23.84 -19.49 -12.02
N LYS A 112 23.05 -18.51 -11.56
CA LYS A 112 21.81 -18.71 -10.80
C LYS A 112 20.64 -18.12 -11.57
N PRO A 113 19.56 -18.90 -11.78
CA PRO A 113 18.39 -18.40 -12.48
C PRO A 113 17.74 -17.26 -11.72
N TYR A 114 17.17 -16.31 -12.46
CA TYR A 114 16.37 -15.22 -11.90
C TYR A 114 15.27 -14.83 -12.87
N ARG A 115 14.38 -13.94 -12.42
CA ARG A 115 13.24 -13.45 -13.19
C ARG A 115 13.25 -11.94 -13.26
N LEU A 116 12.97 -11.42 -14.44
CA LEU A 116 12.60 -10.02 -14.64
C LEU A 116 11.13 -9.94 -15.04
N THR A 117 10.44 -8.87 -14.61
CA THR A 117 9.03 -8.65 -14.94
C THR A 117 8.78 -7.20 -15.34
N PHE A 118 7.78 -7.03 -16.19
CA PHE A 118 7.29 -5.73 -16.61
C PHE A 118 5.79 -5.65 -16.29
N PRO A 119 5.30 -4.59 -15.61
CA PRO A 119 3.89 -4.46 -15.27
C PRO A 119 3.02 -4.33 -16.52
N PRO A 120 1.71 -4.65 -16.45
CA PRO A 120 0.76 -4.39 -17.53
C PRO A 120 0.88 -2.96 -18.05
N SER A 121 0.98 -2.78 -19.36
CA SER A 121 1.33 -1.47 -19.96
C SER A 121 0.32 -0.36 -19.70
N PHE A 122 -0.95 -0.70 -19.44
CA PHE A 122 -1.96 0.30 -19.04
C PHE A 122 -1.71 0.93 -17.67
N SER A 123 -0.83 0.35 -16.85
CA SER A 123 -0.71 0.66 -15.42
C SER A 123 0.05 1.95 -15.12
N SER A 124 0.79 2.50 -16.08
CA SER A 124 1.55 3.75 -15.91
C SER A 124 1.66 4.54 -17.22
N GLU A 125 1.55 5.87 -17.10
CA GLU A 125 1.82 6.80 -18.20
C GLU A 125 3.33 6.92 -18.53
N ASN A 126 4.19 6.40 -17.68
CA ASN A 126 5.64 6.41 -17.86
C ASN A 126 6.15 5.28 -18.76
N VAL A 127 5.28 4.33 -19.11
CA VAL A 127 5.59 3.20 -19.99
C VAL A 127 5.71 3.67 -21.44
N GLY A 128 6.81 3.29 -22.10
CA GLY A 128 6.99 3.56 -23.55
C GLY A 128 6.00 2.77 -24.41
N GLU A 129 5.64 3.32 -25.58
CA GLU A 129 4.65 2.70 -26.47
C GLU A 129 5.22 1.58 -27.37
N ASP A 130 6.52 1.64 -27.69
CA ASP A 130 7.10 0.82 -28.76
C ASP A 130 7.90 -0.40 -28.25
N VAL A 131 8.66 -0.25 -27.16
CA VAL A 131 9.55 -1.30 -26.65
C VAL A 131 9.49 -1.31 -25.11
N PHE A 132 9.18 -2.46 -24.55
CA PHE A 132 9.06 -2.65 -23.11
C PHE A 132 10.40 -3.13 -22.49
N ALA A 133 11.11 -2.22 -21.82
CA ALA A 133 12.35 -2.55 -21.14
C ALA A 133 12.05 -3.27 -19.81
N THR A 134 12.18 -4.59 -19.82
CA THR A 134 12.01 -5.43 -18.64
C THR A 134 13.30 -5.44 -17.84
N THR A 135 13.30 -4.78 -16.69
CA THR A 135 14.48 -4.46 -15.90
C THR A 135 14.31 -4.89 -14.44
N PRO A 136 15.35 -4.85 -13.60
CA PRO A 136 15.23 -5.00 -12.16
C PRO A 136 14.26 -4.00 -11.53
N PHE A 137 14.19 -2.75 -12.02
CA PHE A 137 13.25 -1.73 -11.51
C PHE A 137 11.80 -2.09 -11.81
N THR A 138 11.50 -2.48 -13.05
CA THR A 138 10.13 -2.89 -13.44
C THR A 138 9.70 -4.15 -12.69
N THR A 139 10.65 -5.03 -12.36
CA THR A 139 10.42 -6.23 -11.55
C THR A 139 9.98 -5.86 -10.14
N VAL A 140 10.68 -4.93 -9.49
CA VAL A 140 10.30 -4.46 -8.15
C VAL A 140 8.94 -3.76 -8.15
N ILE A 141 8.62 -3.03 -9.22
CA ILE A 141 7.29 -2.39 -9.36
C ILE A 141 6.19 -3.46 -9.41
N TRP A 142 6.32 -4.46 -10.28
CA TRP A 142 5.27 -5.44 -10.48
C TRP A 142 5.11 -6.39 -9.29
N SER A 143 6.18 -6.89 -8.71
CA SER A 143 6.13 -7.80 -7.55
C SER A 143 5.36 -7.22 -6.37
N ALA A 144 5.44 -5.90 -6.16
CA ALA A 144 4.71 -5.21 -5.12
C ALA A 144 3.20 -5.08 -5.41
N VAL A 145 2.81 -5.01 -6.69
CA VAL A 145 1.43 -4.77 -7.14
C VAL A 145 0.65 -6.07 -7.36
N GLU A 146 1.31 -7.08 -7.91
CA GLU A 146 0.70 -8.36 -8.27
C GLU A 146 -0.07 -9.02 -7.11
N THR A 147 0.50 -8.98 -5.92
CA THR A 147 -0.12 -9.51 -4.70
C THR A 147 -1.48 -8.89 -4.42
N ASP A 148 -1.55 -7.57 -4.47
CA ASP A 148 -2.79 -6.80 -4.25
C ASP A 148 -3.83 -7.03 -5.34
N LEU A 149 -3.39 -7.22 -6.59
CA LEU A 149 -4.27 -7.57 -7.71
C LEU A 149 -4.90 -8.94 -7.48
N LEU A 150 -4.11 -9.95 -7.14
CA LEU A 150 -4.60 -11.31 -6.88
C LEU A 150 -5.56 -11.37 -5.67
N GLN A 151 -5.35 -10.54 -4.64
CA GLN A 151 -6.28 -10.39 -3.51
C GLN A 151 -7.64 -9.82 -3.93
N SER A 152 -7.71 -9.02 -5.00
CA SER A 152 -8.97 -8.50 -5.51
C SER A 152 -9.86 -9.54 -6.19
N GLY A 153 -9.37 -10.78 -6.33
CA GLY A 153 -10.08 -11.88 -6.98
C GLY A 153 -9.93 -11.93 -8.50
N VAL A 154 -9.22 -10.97 -9.09
CA VAL A 154 -8.90 -10.97 -10.54
C VAL A 154 -7.84 -12.03 -10.82
N ARG A 155 -8.04 -12.86 -11.83
CA ARG A 155 -7.18 -14.02 -12.12
C ARG A 155 -6.63 -14.07 -13.54
N ASN A 156 -6.98 -13.13 -14.40
CA ASN A 156 -6.48 -13.07 -15.77
C ASN A 156 -6.66 -11.68 -16.38
N CYS A 157 -5.96 -11.45 -17.50
CA CYS A 157 -5.97 -10.18 -18.24
C CYS A 157 -7.38 -9.75 -18.67
N LYS A 158 -8.24 -10.68 -19.10
CA LYS A 158 -9.61 -10.37 -19.57
C LYS A 158 -10.50 -9.91 -18.41
N GLU A 159 -10.35 -10.53 -17.23
CA GLU A 159 -11.02 -10.08 -16.01
C GLU A 159 -10.53 -8.71 -15.58
N LEU A 160 -9.22 -8.47 -15.65
CA LEU A 160 -8.64 -7.16 -15.32
C LEU A 160 -9.15 -6.09 -16.28
N ALA A 161 -9.16 -6.38 -17.58
CA ALA A 161 -9.68 -5.47 -18.61
C ALA A 161 -11.17 -5.11 -18.42
N ALA A 162 -11.96 -6.02 -17.85
CA ALA A 162 -13.38 -5.83 -17.58
C ALA A 162 -13.67 -5.18 -16.21
N ASN A 163 -12.68 -5.03 -15.34
CA ASN A 163 -12.86 -4.57 -13.96
C ASN A 163 -12.18 -3.21 -13.71
N THR A 164 -12.93 -2.13 -13.89
CA THR A 164 -12.42 -0.76 -13.73
C THR A 164 -11.90 -0.48 -12.30
N GLU A 165 -12.48 -1.09 -11.27
CA GLU A 165 -12.02 -0.91 -9.89
C GLU A 165 -10.63 -1.53 -9.70
N ALA A 166 -10.42 -2.75 -10.20
CA ALA A 166 -9.12 -3.40 -10.18
C ALA A 166 -8.08 -2.63 -11.01
N GLN A 167 -8.45 -2.12 -12.19
CA GLN A 167 -7.58 -1.26 -13.00
C GLN A 167 -7.13 -0.03 -12.23
N ASN A 168 -8.07 0.71 -11.63
CA ASN A 168 -7.75 1.91 -10.83
C ASN A 168 -6.85 1.57 -9.65
N LYS A 169 -7.06 0.41 -9.01
CA LYS A 169 -6.21 -0.06 -7.91
C LYS A 169 -4.79 -0.34 -8.41
N VAL A 170 -4.63 -1.04 -9.54
CA VAL A 170 -3.31 -1.33 -10.14
C VAL A 170 -2.57 -0.05 -10.49
N VAL A 171 -3.22 0.89 -11.22
CA VAL A 171 -2.62 2.18 -11.59
C VAL A 171 -2.13 2.94 -10.34
N ARG A 172 -2.94 3.00 -9.30
CA ARG A 172 -2.56 3.67 -8.04
C ARG A 172 -1.35 3.00 -7.37
N LEU A 173 -1.35 1.68 -7.26
CA LEU A 173 -0.25 0.95 -6.62
C LEU A 173 1.05 1.04 -7.42
N VAL A 174 0.98 1.00 -8.75
CA VAL A 174 2.14 1.23 -9.62
C VAL A 174 2.69 2.63 -9.41
N ALA A 175 1.84 3.67 -9.41
CA ALA A 175 2.27 5.04 -9.19
C ALA A 175 2.88 5.24 -7.78
N GLU A 176 2.33 4.61 -6.74
CA GLU A 176 2.89 4.62 -5.39
C GLU A 176 4.30 3.98 -5.36
N LYS A 177 4.48 2.86 -6.06
CA LYS A 177 5.78 2.16 -6.12
C LYS A 177 6.79 2.91 -6.99
N GLU A 178 6.40 3.50 -8.11
CA GLU A 178 7.23 4.40 -8.91
C GLU A 178 7.74 5.58 -8.07
N TYR A 179 6.85 6.19 -7.30
CA TYR A 179 7.20 7.29 -6.39
C TYR A 179 8.19 6.83 -5.29
N GLU A 180 7.95 5.67 -4.69
CA GLU A 180 8.83 5.10 -3.67
C GLU A 180 10.24 4.84 -4.24
N LEU A 181 10.34 4.13 -5.38
CA LEU A 181 11.61 3.83 -6.04
C LEU A 181 12.31 5.11 -6.51
N GLY A 182 11.55 6.03 -7.11
CA GLY A 182 12.06 7.31 -7.56
C GLY A 182 12.71 8.11 -6.43
N ASN A 183 12.08 8.16 -5.26
CA ASN A 183 12.64 8.84 -4.09
C ASN A 183 13.80 8.08 -3.45
N ARG A 184 13.68 6.75 -3.32
CA ARG A 184 14.72 5.90 -2.71
C ARG A 184 16.04 5.98 -3.48
N TYR A 185 15.95 5.94 -4.80
CA TYR A 185 17.11 5.84 -5.68
C TYR A 185 17.43 7.15 -6.43
N ASN A 186 16.60 8.19 -6.26
CA ASN A 186 16.71 9.46 -6.98
C ASN A 186 16.65 9.28 -8.51
N ILE A 187 15.69 8.46 -8.97
CA ILE A 187 15.46 8.16 -10.39
C ILE A 187 14.12 8.77 -10.80
N PRO A 188 14.04 9.58 -11.88
CA PRO A 188 12.77 10.02 -12.43
C PRO A 188 11.88 8.84 -12.85
N ALA A 189 10.56 8.91 -12.63
CA ALA A 189 9.66 7.79 -12.88
C ALA A 189 9.73 7.24 -14.31
N ASN A 190 9.87 8.09 -15.32
CA ASN A 190 10.02 7.67 -16.71
C ASN A 190 11.35 6.93 -16.99
N GLU A 191 12.38 7.15 -16.19
CA GLU A 191 13.67 6.45 -16.33
C GLU A 191 13.63 5.04 -15.72
N LEU A 192 12.66 4.72 -14.85
CA LEU A 192 12.47 3.36 -14.33
C LEU A 192 12.13 2.36 -15.44
N TYR A 193 11.59 2.84 -16.56
CA TYR A 193 11.19 2.07 -17.73
C TYR A 193 12.13 2.22 -18.92
N ALA A 194 13.24 2.93 -18.72
CA ALA A 194 14.17 3.23 -19.81
C ALA A 194 15.24 2.14 -20.00
N ASP A 195 15.79 2.08 -21.22
CA ASP A 195 17.03 1.36 -21.49
C ASP A 195 18.22 2.21 -20.99
N PHE A 196 18.64 1.91 -19.75
CA PHE A 196 19.74 2.63 -19.10
C PHE A 196 21.12 2.30 -19.71
N ILE A 197 21.24 1.17 -20.44
CA ILE A 197 22.45 0.82 -21.17
C ILE A 197 22.58 1.70 -22.43
N ALA A 198 21.53 1.74 -23.25
CA ALA A 198 21.51 2.55 -24.47
C ALA A 198 21.62 4.05 -24.16
N SER A 199 21.03 4.53 -23.06
CA SER A 199 21.14 5.93 -22.63
C SER A 199 22.50 6.29 -22.02
N GLY A 200 23.33 5.29 -21.68
CA GLY A 200 24.63 5.48 -21.02
C GLY A 200 24.50 5.95 -19.57
N ASN A 201 23.37 5.69 -18.91
CA ASN A 201 23.17 6.02 -17.49
C ASN A 201 23.87 5.00 -16.59
N THR A 202 25.17 5.23 -16.35
CA THR A 202 26.01 4.29 -15.61
C THR A 202 25.62 4.14 -14.13
N GLU A 203 25.07 5.17 -13.49
CA GLU A 203 24.63 5.09 -12.09
C GLU A 203 23.41 4.16 -11.96
N GLN A 204 22.43 4.35 -12.83
CA GLN A 204 21.24 3.50 -12.87
C GLN A 204 21.59 2.05 -13.25
N HIS A 205 22.51 1.87 -14.21
CA HIS A 205 23.01 0.57 -14.61
C HIS A 205 23.68 -0.18 -13.44
N GLN A 206 24.57 0.48 -12.70
CA GLN A 206 25.19 -0.11 -11.50
C GLN A 206 24.18 -0.47 -10.42
N LEU A 207 23.15 0.35 -10.22
CA LEU A 207 22.09 0.05 -9.27
C LEU A 207 21.25 -1.15 -9.74
N ALA A 208 20.92 -1.25 -11.03
CA ALA A 208 20.24 -2.41 -11.60
C ALA A 208 21.02 -3.70 -11.34
N GLN A 209 22.33 -3.70 -11.59
CA GLN A 209 23.23 -4.82 -11.31
C GLN A 209 23.24 -5.24 -9.82
N LEU A 210 23.19 -4.28 -8.89
CA LEU A 210 23.04 -4.57 -7.46
C LEU A 210 21.70 -5.25 -7.17
N LEU A 211 20.59 -4.71 -7.69
CA LEU A 211 19.25 -5.25 -7.49
C LEU A 211 19.12 -6.67 -8.04
N THR A 212 19.77 -6.99 -9.15
CA THR A 212 19.74 -8.34 -9.74
C THR A 212 20.32 -9.41 -8.81
N SER A 213 21.38 -9.09 -8.08
CA SER A 213 21.91 -10.02 -7.08
C SER A 213 20.84 -10.34 -6.02
N GLY A 214 20.08 -9.33 -5.59
CA GLY A 214 18.93 -9.49 -4.69
C GLY A 214 17.79 -10.29 -5.31
N LEU A 215 17.46 -10.02 -6.59
CA LEU A 215 16.40 -10.75 -7.31
C LEU A 215 16.75 -12.23 -7.46
N ALA A 216 17.99 -12.57 -7.84
CA ALA A 216 18.44 -13.95 -7.96
C ALA A 216 18.37 -14.71 -6.62
N LYS A 217 18.79 -14.08 -5.53
CA LYS A 217 18.70 -14.64 -4.18
C LYS A 217 17.23 -14.80 -3.75
N GLY A 218 16.42 -13.77 -3.93
CA GLY A 218 15.00 -13.78 -3.60
C GLY A 218 14.22 -14.85 -4.38
N TYR A 219 14.50 -15.00 -5.67
CA TYR A 219 13.89 -16.04 -6.49
C TYR A 219 14.18 -17.45 -5.95
N ALA A 220 15.45 -17.72 -5.63
CA ALA A 220 15.86 -19.01 -5.08
C ALA A 220 15.19 -19.30 -3.72
N GLU A 221 15.09 -18.32 -2.83
CA GLU A 221 14.50 -18.46 -1.50
C GLU A 221 12.98 -18.47 -1.50
N THR A 222 12.35 -17.79 -2.45
CA THR A 222 10.88 -17.80 -2.62
C THR A 222 10.38 -19.23 -2.81
N SER A 223 11.06 -20.05 -3.62
CA SER A 223 10.68 -21.45 -3.82
C SER A 223 10.65 -22.24 -2.50
N ALA A 224 11.67 -22.07 -1.66
CA ALA A 224 11.72 -22.72 -0.34
C ALA A 224 10.64 -22.20 0.61
N LEU A 225 10.32 -20.90 0.55
CA LEU A 225 9.27 -20.30 1.38
C LEU A 225 7.89 -20.81 0.96
N VAL A 226 7.62 -20.94 -0.34
CA VAL A 226 6.38 -21.55 -0.88
C VAL A 226 6.23 -22.98 -0.39
N ASP A 227 7.28 -23.80 -0.50
CA ASP A 227 7.27 -25.20 -0.04
C ASP A 227 7.00 -25.29 1.48
N ALA A 228 7.50 -24.35 2.25
CA ALA A 228 7.29 -24.28 3.71
C ALA A 228 5.87 -23.83 4.10
N ASN A 229 5.14 -23.17 3.19
CA ASN A 229 3.80 -22.62 3.43
C ASN A 229 2.77 -23.14 2.40
N PRO A 230 2.46 -24.44 2.41
CA PRO A 230 1.65 -25.08 1.34
C PRO A 230 0.20 -24.59 1.29
N ASN A 231 -0.29 -23.92 2.32
CA ASN A 231 -1.64 -23.34 2.36
C ASN A 231 -1.65 -21.86 1.94
N ALA A 232 -0.48 -21.23 1.82
CA ALA A 232 -0.39 -19.87 1.34
C ALA A 232 -0.72 -19.82 -0.16
N TRP A 233 -1.58 -18.87 -0.53
CA TRP A 233 -1.85 -18.63 -1.95
C TRP A 233 -0.72 -17.82 -2.60
N LYS A 234 0.11 -17.12 -1.80
CA LYS A 234 1.36 -16.49 -2.24
C LYS A 234 2.37 -16.43 -1.10
N ALA A 235 3.63 -16.68 -1.41
CA ALA A 235 4.76 -16.41 -0.54
C ALA A 235 5.92 -15.85 -1.39
N THR A 236 6.59 -14.81 -0.90
CA THR A 236 7.70 -14.16 -1.62
C THR A 236 8.84 -13.80 -0.68
N VAL A 237 10.06 -13.85 -1.22
CA VAL A 237 11.26 -13.28 -0.61
C VAL A 237 11.83 -12.24 -1.56
N GLU A 238 11.99 -11.02 -1.06
CA GLU A 238 12.55 -9.90 -1.80
C GLU A 238 13.78 -9.35 -1.09
N TYR A 239 14.77 -8.93 -1.86
CA TYR A 239 15.95 -8.24 -1.36
C TYR A 239 15.98 -6.83 -1.93
N TYR A 240 16.23 -5.85 -1.08
CA TYR A 240 16.41 -4.47 -1.52
C TYR A 240 17.58 -3.81 -0.79
N VAL A 241 18.13 -2.78 -1.40
CA VAL A 241 19.28 -2.05 -0.88
C VAL A 241 18.92 -0.60 -0.60
N GLU A 242 19.44 -0.05 0.48
CA GLU A 242 19.32 1.36 0.83
C GLU A 242 20.69 2.01 0.96
N LYS A 243 20.69 3.35 0.92
CA LYS A 243 21.92 4.13 1.14
C LYS A 243 22.31 4.12 2.61
N ASP A 244 23.59 3.96 2.87
CA ASP A 244 24.18 4.22 4.17
C ASP A 244 24.28 5.74 4.46
N ASP A 245 24.80 6.11 5.64
CA ASP A 245 24.95 7.50 6.03
C ASP A 245 25.97 8.28 5.17
N ALA A 246 26.82 7.57 4.40
CA ALA A 246 27.76 8.13 3.43
C ALA A 246 27.16 8.28 2.02
N GLY A 247 25.93 7.79 1.81
CA GLY A 247 25.20 7.85 0.55
C GLY A 247 25.50 6.70 -0.41
N ASN A 248 26.16 5.63 0.04
CA ASN A 248 26.43 4.45 -0.77
C ASN A 248 25.35 3.39 -0.57
N PHE A 249 24.97 2.66 -1.61
CA PHE A 249 24.05 1.54 -1.55
C PHE A 249 24.72 0.31 -0.92
N THR A 250 24.64 0.20 0.40
CA THR A 250 25.32 -0.85 1.18
C THR A 250 24.44 -1.50 2.24
N LYS A 251 23.31 -0.89 2.61
CA LYS A 251 22.38 -1.45 3.59
C LYS A 251 21.38 -2.36 2.90
N TRP A 252 21.59 -3.65 3.02
CA TRP A 252 20.71 -4.64 2.43
C TRP A 252 19.68 -5.15 3.41
N TYR A 253 18.48 -5.36 2.89
CA TYR A 253 17.33 -5.91 3.62
C TYR A 253 16.75 -7.09 2.87
N ARG A 254 16.29 -8.06 3.63
CA ARG A 254 15.57 -9.24 3.16
C ARG A 254 14.15 -9.18 3.70
N GLU A 255 13.19 -9.16 2.82
CA GLU A 255 11.78 -9.11 3.13
C GLU A 255 11.11 -10.44 2.79
N GLU A 256 10.40 -11.04 3.74
CA GLU A 256 9.55 -12.20 3.54
C GLU A 256 8.09 -11.78 3.67
N ARG A 257 7.26 -12.19 2.72
CA ARG A 257 5.79 -12.05 2.79
C ARG A 257 5.13 -13.39 2.58
N VAL A 258 4.16 -13.71 3.43
CA VAL A 258 3.32 -14.90 3.30
C VAL A 258 1.87 -14.48 3.41
N PHE A 259 1.08 -14.87 2.42
CA PHE A 259 -0.35 -14.59 2.35
C PHE A 259 -1.12 -15.89 2.30
N ASP A 260 -2.04 -16.05 3.22
CA ASP A 260 -3.01 -17.10 3.19
C ASP A 260 -4.45 -16.51 3.24
N ALA A 261 -5.50 -17.35 3.36
CA ALA A 261 -6.88 -16.87 3.28
C ALA A 261 -7.19 -15.80 4.35
N ASP A 262 -6.67 -15.97 5.55
CA ASP A 262 -6.99 -15.17 6.71
C ASP A 262 -5.76 -14.52 7.37
N THR A 263 -4.57 -14.78 6.85
CA THR A 263 -3.32 -14.32 7.46
C THR A 263 -2.41 -13.66 6.44
N HIS A 264 -1.85 -12.54 6.82
CA HIS A 264 -0.78 -11.87 6.08
C HIS A 264 0.38 -11.60 7.03
N SER A 265 1.52 -12.23 6.79
CA SER A 265 2.75 -11.98 7.54
C SER A 265 3.83 -11.31 6.71
N LEU A 266 4.53 -10.37 7.32
CA LEU A 266 5.68 -9.64 6.78
C LEU A 266 6.82 -9.76 7.78
N ARG A 267 8.03 -10.05 7.30
CA ARG A 267 9.28 -9.97 8.08
C ARG A 267 10.33 -9.27 7.27
N VAL A 268 11.00 -8.31 7.87
CA VAL A 268 12.14 -7.61 7.27
C VAL A 268 13.35 -7.79 8.17
N PHE A 269 14.44 -8.24 7.59
CA PHE A 269 15.72 -8.44 8.27
C PHE A 269 16.79 -7.59 7.60
N GLU A 270 17.69 -7.02 8.37
CA GLU A 270 18.96 -6.55 7.82
C GLU A 270 19.79 -7.76 7.41
N VAL A 271 20.52 -7.66 6.30
CA VAL A 271 21.40 -8.73 5.81
C VAL A 271 22.78 -8.18 5.46
N SER A 272 23.77 -9.06 5.44
CA SER A 272 25.13 -8.70 5.02
C SER A 272 25.17 -8.29 3.53
N ALA A 273 26.18 -7.52 3.15
CA ALA A 273 26.33 -7.03 1.77
C ALA A 273 26.49 -8.13 0.72
N ASP A 274 26.94 -9.32 1.11
CA ASP A 274 27.01 -10.52 0.26
C ASP A 274 25.70 -11.33 0.25
N LEU A 275 24.65 -10.86 0.94
CA LEU A 275 23.32 -11.47 1.08
C LEU A 275 23.32 -12.85 1.75
N GLU A 276 24.44 -13.29 2.37
CA GLU A 276 24.55 -14.64 2.92
C GLU A 276 24.19 -14.73 4.42
N THR A 277 24.35 -13.63 5.16
CA THR A 277 24.09 -13.61 6.60
C THR A 277 22.87 -12.76 6.90
N VAL A 278 21.82 -13.39 7.45
CA VAL A 278 20.65 -12.70 7.99
C VAL A 278 21.02 -12.12 9.34
N GLY A 279 20.85 -10.81 9.49
CA GLY A 279 21.10 -10.04 10.70
C GLY A 279 19.90 -9.96 11.62
N HIS A 280 19.70 -8.80 12.23
CA HIS A 280 18.60 -8.61 13.17
C HIS A 280 17.28 -8.29 12.43
N LEU A 281 16.18 -8.61 13.11
CA LEU A 281 14.83 -8.27 12.66
C LEU A 281 14.66 -6.74 12.69
N ILE A 282 14.16 -6.18 11.59
CA ILE A 282 13.80 -4.76 11.50
C ILE A 282 12.29 -4.60 11.73
N ILE A 283 11.49 -5.37 11.01
CA ILE A 283 10.02 -5.35 11.11
C ILE A 283 9.50 -6.79 11.11
N TYR A 284 8.60 -7.07 12.02
CA TYR A 284 7.66 -8.19 11.93
C TYR A 284 6.24 -7.63 12.00
N ARG A 285 5.38 -8.07 11.10
CA ARG A 285 3.96 -7.74 11.13
C ARG A 285 3.15 -8.96 10.75
N ASN A 286 2.16 -9.26 11.56
CA ASN A 286 1.24 -10.36 11.29
C ASN A 286 -0.20 -9.87 11.42
N LYS A 287 -0.92 -9.85 10.30
CA LYS A 287 -2.34 -9.50 10.26
C LYS A 287 -3.16 -10.77 10.14
N ILE A 288 -4.11 -10.94 11.01
CA ILE A 288 -5.02 -12.08 11.05
C ILE A 288 -6.44 -11.56 10.95
N LYS A 289 -7.23 -12.18 10.07
CA LYS A 289 -8.68 -11.97 9.98
C LYS A 289 -9.38 -13.18 10.58
N ALA A 290 -10.34 -12.96 11.44
CA ALA A 290 -11.20 -13.99 12.00
C ALA A 290 -12.67 -13.53 11.97
N GLU A 291 -13.60 -14.47 11.92
CA GLU A 291 -15.03 -14.19 12.04
C GLU A 291 -15.50 -14.66 13.43
N GLU A 292 -16.02 -13.74 14.23
CA GLU A 292 -16.61 -13.99 15.54
C GLU A 292 -18.11 -13.64 15.50
N GLY A 293 -18.93 -14.59 15.03
CA GLY A 293 -20.36 -14.38 14.84
C GLY A 293 -20.69 -13.33 13.77
N ALA A 294 -21.25 -12.19 14.16
CA ALA A 294 -21.58 -11.08 13.25
C ALA A 294 -20.45 -10.04 13.14
N VAL A 295 -19.36 -10.25 13.86
CA VAL A 295 -18.23 -9.33 13.96
C VAL A 295 -17.04 -9.91 13.21
N GLN A 296 -16.35 -9.09 12.42
CA GLN A 296 -15.05 -9.43 11.85
C GLN A 296 -13.97 -8.90 12.77
N LYS A 297 -13.08 -9.78 13.23
CA LYS A 297 -11.91 -9.42 14.03
C LYS A 297 -10.69 -9.36 13.13
N TYR A 298 -9.96 -8.27 13.21
CA TYR A 298 -8.65 -8.11 12.59
C TYR A 298 -7.63 -7.92 13.69
N THR A 299 -6.61 -8.78 13.72
CA THR A 299 -5.48 -8.65 14.63
C THR A 299 -4.28 -8.16 13.83
N ASP A 300 -3.60 -7.14 14.31
CA ASP A 300 -2.35 -6.62 13.75
C ASP A 300 -1.28 -6.67 14.86
N ASP A 301 -0.36 -7.64 14.73
CA ASP A 301 0.78 -7.83 15.62
C ASP A 301 2.02 -7.26 14.94
N LEU A 302 2.66 -6.28 15.56
CA LEU A 302 3.77 -5.52 15.01
C LEU A 302 4.98 -5.56 15.96
N ILE A 303 6.14 -5.90 15.41
CA ILE A 303 7.43 -5.68 16.06
C ILE A 303 8.26 -4.76 15.17
N ASP A 304 8.81 -3.72 15.76
CA ASP A 304 9.50 -2.64 15.07
C ASP A 304 10.82 -2.33 15.76
N TYR A 305 11.94 -2.37 15.04
CA TYR A 305 13.23 -1.99 15.61
C TYR A 305 13.40 -0.47 15.61
N LEU A 306 13.72 0.08 16.75
CA LEU A 306 13.92 1.50 16.99
C LEU A 306 15.43 1.80 17.14
N PRO A 307 16.13 2.16 16.06
CA PRO A 307 17.60 2.25 16.03
C PRO A 307 18.15 3.33 16.99
N GLU A 308 17.42 4.43 17.20
CA GLU A 308 17.85 5.54 18.06
C GLU A 308 18.03 5.10 19.52
N ILE A 309 17.19 4.19 19.98
CA ILE A 309 17.21 3.69 21.37
C ILE A 309 17.67 2.23 21.44
N ARG A 310 17.89 1.58 20.30
CA ARG A 310 18.29 0.17 20.17
C ARG A 310 17.36 -0.80 20.90
N LYS A 311 16.06 -0.60 20.74
CA LYS A 311 15.00 -1.42 21.33
C LYS A 311 14.01 -1.84 20.28
N TYR A 312 13.17 -2.79 20.61
CA TYR A 312 12.04 -3.20 19.82
C TYR A 312 10.75 -2.68 20.45
N GLY A 313 9.90 -2.06 19.62
CA GLY A 313 8.51 -1.79 19.93
C GLY A 313 7.68 -3.02 19.60
N CYS A 314 6.98 -3.59 20.58
CA CYS A 314 6.01 -4.64 20.35
C CYS A 314 4.62 -4.03 20.46
N GLY A 315 3.83 -4.07 19.40
CA GLY A 315 2.48 -3.53 19.33
C GLY A 315 1.48 -4.61 18.95
N LEU A 316 0.31 -4.59 19.58
CA LEU A 316 -0.83 -5.41 19.20
C LEU A 316 -2.06 -4.52 19.05
N THR A 317 -2.78 -4.67 17.94
CA THR A 317 -4.08 -4.04 17.73
C THR A 317 -5.09 -5.10 17.36
N ASN A 318 -6.23 -5.10 18.05
CA ASN A 318 -7.39 -5.88 17.68
C ASN A 318 -8.51 -4.94 17.25
N ASP A 319 -8.95 -5.05 16.00
CA ASP A 319 -10.08 -4.31 15.45
C ASP A 319 -11.26 -5.26 15.33
N TYR A 320 -12.37 -4.90 15.95
CA TYR A 320 -13.65 -5.60 15.86
C TYR A 320 -14.58 -4.76 15.00
N VAL A 321 -14.91 -5.26 13.81
CA VAL A 321 -15.69 -4.51 12.81
C VAL A 321 -17.07 -5.12 12.69
N GLN A 322 -18.10 -4.33 12.91
CA GLN A 322 -19.48 -4.71 12.70
C GLN A 322 -20.14 -3.80 11.66
N ASN A 323 -20.79 -4.41 10.68
CA ASN A 323 -21.68 -3.71 9.78
C ASN A 323 -23.08 -3.71 10.38
N SER A 324 -23.58 -2.55 10.83
CA SER A 324 -24.90 -2.44 11.43
C SER A 324 -25.98 -2.30 10.35
N LYS A 325 -26.89 -3.30 10.28
CA LYS A 325 -28.10 -3.21 9.45
C LYS A 325 -29.13 -2.24 10.04
N ASP A 326 -29.11 -2.07 11.35
CA ASP A 326 -30.09 -1.28 12.10
C ASP A 326 -29.84 0.23 11.99
N TYR A 327 -28.65 0.63 11.56
CA TYR A 327 -28.21 2.02 11.39
C TYR A 327 -27.90 2.38 9.93
N GLY A 328 -28.54 1.75 8.96
CA GLY A 328 -28.50 2.21 7.56
C GLY A 328 -27.18 2.05 6.82
N ASN A 329 -26.43 0.98 7.03
CA ASN A 329 -25.10 0.67 6.48
C ASN A 329 -23.90 1.37 7.17
N ASP A 330 -24.05 1.84 8.39
CA ASP A 330 -22.92 2.32 9.17
C ASP A 330 -21.96 1.18 9.51
N THR A 331 -20.70 1.48 9.53
CA THR A 331 -19.65 0.58 10.03
C THR A 331 -19.22 1.08 11.41
N VAL A 332 -19.19 0.19 12.39
CA VAL A 332 -18.62 0.46 13.71
C VAL A 332 -17.37 -0.40 13.87
N THR A 333 -16.26 0.25 14.18
CA THR A 333 -15.00 -0.40 14.49
C THR A 333 -14.64 -0.12 15.94
N PHE A 334 -14.44 -1.16 16.72
CA PHE A 334 -13.87 -1.09 18.05
C PHE A 334 -12.42 -1.57 17.98
N SER A 335 -11.47 -0.68 18.26
CA SER A 335 -10.04 -0.97 18.21
C SER A 335 -9.47 -0.99 19.62
N VAL A 336 -8.73 -2.04 19.93
CA VAL A 336 -7.96 -2.16 21.17
C VAL A 336 -6.51 -2.32 20.80
N SER A 337 -5.64 -1.46 21.30
CA SER A 337 -4.20 -1.54 21.04
C SER A 337 -3.38 -1.39 22.31
N ALA A 338 -2.23 -2.04 22.32
CA ALA A 338 -1.22 -1.87 23.35
C ALA A 338 0.16 -1.97 22.74
N SER A 339 1.13 -1.34 23.41
CA SER A 339 2.54 -1.43 23.00
C SER A 339 3.46 -1.48 24.21
N VAL A 340 4.62 -2.13 24.02
CA VAL A 340 5.69 -2.22 25.03
C VAL A 340 7.04 -2.14 24.34
N LEU A 341 8.05 -1.60 25.02
CA LEU A 341 9.44 -1.57 24.58
C LEU A 341 10.23 -2.68 25.25
N VAL A 342 10.96 -3.47 24.45
CA VAL A 342 11.84 -4.55 24.93
C VAL A 342 13.24 -4.43 24.32
N ASP A 343 14.23 -5.04 24.96
CA ASP A 343 15.61 -5.01 24.47
C ASP A 343 15.86 -6.05 23.35
N ASP A 344 15.05 -7.12 23.28
CA ASP A 344 15.16 -8.20 22.29
C ASP A 344 13.77 -8.57 21.80
N HIS A 345 13.60 -8.67 20.47
CA HIS A 345 12.31 -9.00 19.83
C HIS A 345 11.75 -10.35 20.27
N THR A 346 12.61 -11.31 20.69
CA THR A 346 12.16 -12.60 21.22
C THR A 346 11.45 -12.47 22.58
N ALA A 347 11.59 -11.32 23.24
CA ALA A 347 10.84 -10.99 24.45
C ALA A 347 9.49 -10.33 24.16
N CYS A 348 9.15 -10.04 22.90
CA CYS A 348 7.81 -9.64 22.50
C CYS A 348 6.86 -10.81 22.77
N ALA A 349 6.03 -10.67 23.79
CA ALA A 349 4.84 -11.49 23.98
C ALA A 349 3.63 -10.59 23.75
N ASP A 350 2.42 -11.11 23.92
CA ASP A 350 1.22 -10.30 23.81
C ASP A 350 1.32 -9.02 24.65
N PRO A 351 1.42 -7.82 24.05
CA PRO A 351 1.58 -6.56 24.79
C PRO A 351 0.45 -6.29 25.78
N LEU A 352 -0.72 -6.90 25.56
CA LEU A 352 -1.88 -6.74 26.42
C LEU A 352 -1.68 -7.33 27.83
N VAL A 353 -0.73 -8.27 27.98
CA VAL A 353 -0.41 -8.89 29.30
C VAL A 353 0.74 -8.22 30.03
N TYR A 354 1.40 -7.22 29.43
CA TYR A 354 2.50 -6.50 30.09
C TYR A 354 1.98 -5.38 31.01
N SER A 355 2.43 -5.37 32.23
CA SER A 355 2.12 -4.30 33.20
C SER A 355 2.69 -2.93 32.81
N SER A 356 3.69 -2.91 31.92
CA SER A 356 4.32 -1.69 31.39
C SER A 356 3.76 -1.27 30.02
N SER A 357 2.80 -2.01 29.46
CA SER A 357 2.16 -1.61 28.23
C SER A 357 1.26 -0.39 28.44
N VAL A 358 1.06 0.37 27.36
CA VAL A 358 0.14 1.50 27.34
C VAL A 358 -1.08 1.10 26.53
N PRO A 359 -2.15 0.61 27.18
CA PRO A 359 -3.34 0.21 26.47
C PRO A 359 -4.15 1.43 25.99
N TYR A 360 -4.68 1.32 24.80
CA TYR A 360 -5.55 2.31 24.19
C TYR A 360 -6.75 1.63 23.56
N ALA A 361 -7.95 2.14 23.78
CA ALA A 361 -9.13 1.72 23.06
C ALA A 361 -9.72 2.88 22.27
N ASN A 362 -10.17 2.56 21.09
CA ASN A 362 -10.79 3.52 20.19
C ASN A 362 -12.03 2.91 19.54
N VAL A 363 -13.08 3.69 19.42
CA VAL A 363 -14.25 3.32 18.66
C VAL A 363 -14.48 4.33 17.57
N ILE A 364 -14.60 3.83 16.37
CA ILE A 364 -14.87 4.62 15.18
C ILE A 364 -16.22 4.18 14.62
N ARG A 365 -17.12 5.13 14.46
CA ARG A 365 -18.38 4.94 13.74
C ARG A 365 -18.37 5.80 12.50
N GLU A 366 -18.37 5.15 11.34
CA GLU A 366 -18.46 5.80 10.04
C GLU A 366 -19.89 5.79 9.56
N LEU A 367 -20.45 7.00 9.33
CA LEU A 367 -21.79 7.20 8.78
C LEU A 367 -21.66 7.43 7.26
N LYS A 368 -22.13 6.50 6.44
CA LYS A 368 -21.98 6.54 4.97
C LYS A 368 -22.75 7.68 4.30
N ASP A 369 -23.84 8.15 4.90
CA ASP A 369 -24.75 9.12 4.27
C ASP A 369 -24.43 10.59 4.56
N GLY A 370 -23.31 10.92 5.20
CA GLY A 370 -23.07 12.30 5.60
C GLY A 370 -21.65 12.78 5.73
N ASN A 371 -20.66 12.04 5.29
CA ASN A 371 -19.24 12.37 5.51
C ASN A 371 -18.93 12.67 6.99
N VAL A 372 -19.59 11.98 7.90
CA VAL A 372 -19.44 12.13 9.33
C VAL A 372 -18.73 10.91 9.89
N LEU A 373 -17.61 11.14 10.56
CA LEU A 373 -16.89 10.16 11.35
C LEU A 373 -17.06 10.53 12.82
N LEU A 374 -17.58 9.63 13.63
CA LEU A 374 -17.62 9.74 15.08
C LEU A 374 -16.57 8.80 15.66
N GLN A 375 -15.74 9.31 16.54
CA GLN A 375 -14.66 8.57 17.18
C GLN A 375 -14.65 8.85 18.68
N ALA A 376 -14.39 7.83 19.48
CA ALA A 376 -14.13 7.96 20.90
C ALA A 376 -12.91 7.14 21.26
N GLY A 377 -11.95 7.74 21.95
CA GLY A 377 -10.71 7.10 22.38
C GLY A 377 -10.58 7.17 23.91
N MET A 378 -10.01 6.13 24.49
CA MET A 378 -9.67 6.09 25.91
C MET A 378 -8.35 5.38 26.15
N TRP A 379 -7.68 5.74 27.24
CA TRP A 379 -6.35 5.26 27.61
C TRP A 379 -6.37 4.52 28.93
N GLY A 380 -5.46 3.59 29.09
CA GLY A 380 -5.10 3.02 30.39
C GLY A 380 -6.13 2.11 31.02
N PHE A 381 -6.94 1.39 30.24
CA PHE A 381 -7.84 0.40 30.82
C PHE A 381 -7.15 -0.96 31.00
N ASP A 382 -7.69 -1.77 31.90
CA ASP A 382 -7.11 -3.08 32.23
C ASP A 382 -7.57 -4.13 31.21
N PHE A 383 -6.63 -4.66 30.44
CA PHE A 383 -6.88 -5.76 29.49
C PHE A 383 -6.89 -7.14 30.14
N GLY A 384 -6.53 -7.24 31.41
CA GLY A 384 -6.51 -8.52 32.11
C GLY A 384 -7.89 -9.17 32.25
N ASP A 385 -8.96 -8.39 32.01
CA ASP A 385 -10.33 -8.88 32.02
C ASP A 385 -10.91 -8.88 30.59
N ASN A 386 -10.64 -9.94 29.84
CA ASN A 386 -11.20 -10.15 28.51
C ASN A 386 -12.75 -10.13 28.52
N ALA A 387 -13.39 -10.38 29.66
CA ALA A 387 -14.84 -10.34 29.81
C ALA A 387 -15.40 -8.96 29.48
N VAL A 388 -14.68 -7.87 29.78
CA VAL A 388 -15.12 -6.51 29.46
C VAL A 388 -15.18 -6.27 27.95
N ILE A 389 -14.20 -6.79 27.22
CA ILE A 389 -14.16 -6.69 25.74
C ILE A 389 -15.28 -7.54 25.15
N ASP A 390 -15.45 -8.75 25.64
CA ASP A 390 -16.52 -9.66 25.21
C ASP A 390 -17.91 -9.07 25.49
N ASP A 391 -18.11 -8.45 26.64
CA ASP A 391 -19.35 -7.76 27.01
C ASP A 391 -19.61 -6.55 26.07
N LEU A 392 -18.58 -5.77 25.77
CA LEU A 392 -18.68 -4.66 24.81
C LEU A 392 -19.10 -5.13 23.43
N ILE A 393 -18.53 -6.22 22.95
CA ILE A 393 -18.85 -6.78 21.63
C ILE A 393 -20.25 -7.41 21.65
N ASN A 394 -20.56 -8.22 22.64
CA ASN A 394 -21.79 -9.00 22.71
C ASN A 394 -23.03 -8.15 23.03
N ASP A 395 -22.89 -7.15 23.89
CA ASP A 395 -23.99 -6.27 24.27
C ASP A 395 -24.25 -5.12 23.28
N GLY A 396 -23.40 -5.02 22.24
CA GLY A 396 -23.48 -3.93 21.26
C GLY A 396 -23.21 -2.54 21.87
N LEU A 397 -22.61 -2.48 23.06
CA LEU A 397 -22.31 -1.22 23.75
C LEU A 397 -21.38 -0.33 22.95
N TYR A 398 -20.47 -0.92 22.18
CA TYR A 398 -19.58 -0.16 21.32
C TYR A 398 -20.32 0.63 20.23
N SER A 399 -21.50 0.22 19.79
CA SER A 399 -22.32 1.01 18.85
C SER A 399 -22.81 2.33 19.44
N ASN A 400 -22.87 2.42 20.76
CA ASN A 400 -23.30 3.60 21.51
C ASN A 400 -22.15 4.35 22.21
N ILE A 401 -20.92 3.91 22.05
CA ILE A 401 -19.75 4.46 22.78
C ILE A 401 -19.43 5.91 22.41
N THR A 402 -20.04 6.45 21.37
CA THR A 402 -20.01 7.89 21.08
C THR A 402 -20.90 8.71 22.01
N ASP A 403 -21.74 8.06 22.85
CA ASP A 403 -22.52 8.71 23.89
C ASP A 403 -21.62 8.97 25.12
N PRO A 404 -21.53 10.21 25.62
CA PRO A 404 -20.74 10.55 26.81
C PRO A 404 -21.10 9.71 28.06
N THR A 405 -22.37 9.34 28.21
CA THR A 405 -22.85 8.54 29.36
C THR A 405 -22.28 7.10 29.31
N VAL A 406 -22.04 6.57 28.11
CA VAL A 406 -21.38 5.27 27.92
C VAL A 406 -19.88 5.40 28.19
N LEU A 407 -19.22 6.45 27.71
CA LEU A 407 -17.81 6.72 27.97
C LEU A 407 -17.51 6.87 29.46
N ASP A 408 -18.41 7.49 30.23
CA ASP A 408 -18.27 7.63 31.68
C ASP A 408 -18.27 6.28 32.42
N GLN A 409 -18.93 5.25 31.88
CA GLN A 409 -18.89 3.90 32.45
C GLN A 409 -17.49 3.28 32.33
N PHE A 410 -16.76 3.56 31.27
CA PHE A 410 -15.37 3.11 31.10
C PHE A 410 -14.39 3.85 31.99
N SER A 411 -14.75 5.00 32.53
CA SER A 411 -13.92 5.74 33.47
C SER A 411 -13.70 5.03 34.80
N THR A 412 -14.48 3.98 35.10
CA THR A 412 -14.34 3.13 36.27
C THR A 412 -13.28 2.03 36.11
N TRP A 413 -12.75 1.83 34.90
CA TRP A 413 -11.69 0.86 34.65
C TRP A 413 -10.39 1.32 35.31
N ASN A 414 -9.67 0.38 35.91
CA ASN A 414 -8.44 0.65 36.65
C ASN A 414 -7.41 1.33 35.76
N TYR A 415 -7.25 2.60 35.97
CA TYR A 415 -6.25 3.43 35.32
C TYR A 415 -4.93 3.25 36.05
N SER A 416 -4.05 2.39 35.54
CA SER A 416 -2.76 2.09 36.17
C SER A 416 -1.62 3.02 35.77
N LEU A 417 -1.84 3.94 34.84
CA LEU A 417 -0.85 4.92 34.41
C LEU A 417 -0.90 6.16 35.28
N ASP A 418 0.26 6.58 35.75
CA ASP A 418 0.42 7.90 36.37
C ASP A 418 0.12 8.95 35.29
N SER A 419 -1.08 9.52 35.35
CA SER A 419 -1.67 10.38 34.34
C SER A 419 -0.91 11.70 34.12
N THR A 420 0.11 11.96 34.92
CA THR A 420 0.81 13.24 34.93
C THR A 420 1.92 13.34 33.87
N GLU A 421 2.41 12.22 33.32
CA GLU A 421 3.64 12.29 32.50
C GLU A 421 3.45 12.10 30.99
N SER A 422 2.36 11.50 30.49
CA SER A 422 2.37 11.09 29.07
C SER A 422 1.19 11.52 28.21
N TYR A 423 -0.01 11.75 28.75
CA TYR A 423 -1.21 11.93 27.93
C TYR A 423 -2.12 13.09 28.32
N GLY A 424 -1.57 14.14 28.90
CA GLY A 424 -2.29 15.38 29.10
C GLY A 424 -3.56 15.29 29.93
N ALA A 425 -3.70 14.28 30.80
CA ALA A 425 -4.72 14.23 31.81
C ALA A 425 -6.18 13.96 31.39
N SER A 426 -6.46 13.57 30.15
CA SER A 426 -7.81 13.11 29.73
C SER A 426 -7.89 11.61 29.68
N ARG A 427 -8.92 11.01 30.32
CA ARG A 427 -9.14 9.56 30.28
C ARG A 427 -9.82 9.13 28.99
N TRP A 428 -10.68 9.98 28.43
CA TRP A 428 -11.30 9.75 27.15
C TRP A 428 -11.44 11.05 26.36
N THR A 429 -11.49 10.90 25.03
CA THR A 429 -11.78 11.96 24.08
C THR A 429 -12.83 11.46 23.10
N ARG A 430 -13.83 12.29 22.79
CA ARG A 430 -14.79 12.06 21.73
C ARG A 430 -14.56 13.04 20.62
N THR A 431 -14.40 12.53 19.40
CA THR A 431 -14.14 13.32 18.19
C THR A 431 -15.28 13.17 17.20
N SER A 432 -15.73 14.28 16.63
CA SER A 432 -16.61 14.30 15.46
C SER A 432 -15.89 14.98 14.31
N ILE A 433 -15.86 14.33 13.14
CA ILE A 433 -15.25 14.88 11.92
C ILE A 433 -16.34 15.04 10.88
N VAL A 434 -16.53 16.26 10.40
CA VAL A 434 -17.49 16.59 9.35
C VAL A 434 -16.73 17.21 8.18
N SER A 435 -16.70 16.51 7.06
CA SER A 435 -16.01 16.94 5.84
C SER A 435 -17.00 17.38 4.78
N THR A 436 -16.83 18.59 4.26
CA THR A 436 -17.63 19.14 3.15
C THR A 436 -16.70 19.71 2.08
N ALA A 437 -17.23 20.08 0.92
CA ALA A 437 -16.45 20.76 -0.10
C ALA A 437 -15.91 22.15 0.35
N GLU A 438 -16.54 22.75 1.37
CA GLU A 438 -16.21 24.09 1.86
C GLU A 438 -15.22 24.08 3.02
N LYS A 439 -15.26 23.05 3.86
CA LYS A 439 -14.42 22.95 5.05
C LYS A 439 -14.41 21.53 5.64
N ASN A 440 -13.34 21.22 6.39
CA ASN A 440 -13.27 20.10 7.30
C ASN A 440 -13.33 20.62 8.75
N VAL A 441 -14.25 20.08 9.54
CA VAL A 441 -14.47 20.47 10.94
C VAL A 441 -14.21 19.27 11.82
N ILE A 442 -13.25 19.38 12.72
CA ILE A 442 -12.97 18.40 13.76
C ILE A 442 -13.41 18.99 15.08
N THR A 443 -14.28 18.31 15.77
CA THR A 443 -14.79 18.71 17.09
C THR A 443 -14.39 17.64 18.10
N ASP A 444 -13.56 18.00 19.04
CA ASP A 444 -13.13 17.16 20.15
C ASP A 444 -13.80 17.62 21.46
N VAL A 445 -14.18 16.64 22.30
CA VAL A 445 -14.56 16.88 23.68
C VAL A 445 -13.96 15.79 24.55
N ASN A 446 -13.46 16.15 25.74
CA ASN A 446 -12.83 15.22 26.66
C ASN A 446 -13.60 15.11 28.01
N ASP A 447 -13.16 14.19 28.87
CA ASP A 447 -13.72 13.92 30.21
C ASP A 447 -13.64 15.12 31.18
N LYS A 448 -12.86 16.16 30.84
CA LYS A 448 -12.80 17.42 31.59
C LYS A 448 -13.82 18.46 31.11
N GLY A 449 -14.62 18.12 30.10
CA GLY A 449 -15.59 19.02 29.49
C GLY A 449 -14.96 20.10 28.62
N ILE A 450 -13.69 19.92 28.19
CA ILE A 450 -13.04 20.84 27.26
C ILE A 450 -13.46 20.50 25.84
N TRP A 451 -14.01 21.48 25.13
CA TRP A 451 -14.36 21.43 23.72
C TRP A 451 -13.29 22.11 22.88
N ILE A 452 -12.82 21.46 21.83
CA ILE A 452 -11.87 22.00 20.87
C ILE A 452 -12.46 21.82 19.48
N VAL A 453 -12.60 22.90 18.73
CA VAL A 453 -13.08 22.89 17.35
C VAL A 453 -11.99 23.37 16.42
N ARG A 454 -11.59 22.52 15.48
CA ARG A 454 -10.61 22.84 14.44
C ARG A 454 -11.29 22.86 13.10
N THR A 455 -11.26 24.02 12.43
CA THR A 455 -11.82 24.17 11.08
C THR A 455 -10.67 24.41 10.11
N THR A 456 -10.60 23.58 9.06
CA THR A 456 -9.63 23.74 7.95
C THR A 456 -10.38 24.01 6.66
N TYR A 457 -9.95 25.05 5.94
CA TYR A 457 -10.54 25.46 4.67
C TYR A 457 -9.69 24.97 3.48
N PRO A 458 -10.26 24.82 2.26
CA PRO A 458 -9.56 24.33 1.08
C PRO A 458 -8.34 25.18 0.66
N ASN A 459 -8.30 26.46 1.06
CA ASN A 459 -7.17 27.35 0.82
C ASN A 459 -5.99 27.15 1.81
N GLY A 460 -6.08 26.15 2.72
CA GLY A 460 -5.07 25.84 3.72
C GLY A 460 -5.14 26.69 4.99
N THR A 461 -6.07 27.66 5.09
CA THR A 461 -6.28 28.38 6.34
C THR A 461 -6.98 27.50 7.37
N HIS A 462 -6.68 27.71 8.65
CA HIS A 462 -7.28 26.98 9.75
C HIS A 462 -7.67 27.93 10.89
N GLN A 463 -8.67 27.52 11.65
CA GLN A 463 -9.14 28.20 12.86
C GLN A 463 -9.21 27.16 13.98
N THR A 464 -8.75 27.52 15.17
CA THR A 464 -8.89 26.68 16.38
C THR A 464 -9.65 27.49 17.43
N GLN A 465 -10.66 26.83 18.01
CA GLN A 465 -11.50 27.40 19.03
C GLN A 465 -11.62 26.43 20.20
N CYS A 466 -11.71 26.90 21.42
CA CYS A 466 -11.99 26.08 22.59
C CYS A 466 -12.93 26.76 23.58
N GLY A 467 -13.59 25.94 24.38
CA GLY A 467 -14.57 26.35 25.39
C GLY A 467 -15.00 25.22 26.31
N ASP A 468 -15.90 25.47 27.21
CA ASP A 468 -16.56 24.46 28.06
C ASP A 468 -17.85 23.93 27.42
N SER A 469 -18.27 24.48 26.30
CA SER A 469 -19.38 24.04 25.48
C SER A 469 -19.24 24.58 24.06
N LEU A 470 -20.03 24.08 23.10
CA LEU A 470 -20.10 24.61 21.74
C LEU A 470 -20.57 26.08 21.67
N ASP A 471 -21.31 26.56 22.70
CA ASP A 471 -21.81 27.93 22.77
C ASP A 471 -20.81 28.93 23.35
N THR A 472 -19.73 28.43 23.96
CA THR A 472 -18.72 29.25 24.67
C THR A 472 -17.36 29.28 24.01
N LEU A 473 -17.26 28.80 22.75
CA LEU A 473 -16.00 28.72 22.02
C LEU A 473 -15.35 30.09 21.81
N VAL A 474 -14.06 30.18 22.10
CA VAL A 474 -13.22 31.33 21.81
C VAL A 474 -12.07 30.95 20.89
N ASP A 475 -11.66 31.87 20.01
CA ASP A 475 -10.51 31.64 19.13
C ASP A 475 -9.21 31.58 19.92
N VAL A 476 -8.38 30.61 19.59
CA VAL A 476 -7.04 30.42 20.17
C VAL A 476 -5.98 30.26 19.09
N ALA A 477 -4.75 30.66 19.38
CA ALA A 477 -3.65 30.58 18.42
C ALA A 477 -3.15 29.12 18.18
N ASN A 478 -3.29 28.26 19.17
CA ASN A 478 -2.92 26.84 19.11
C ASN A 478 -3.68 26.02 20.16
N MET A 479 -3.68 24.70 20.01
CA MET A 479 -4.39 23.77 20.90
C MET A 479 -3.89 23.79 22.36
N GLY A 480 -2.61 24.06 22.61
CA GLY A 480 -2.05 24.13 23.96
C GLY A 480 -2.71 25.20 24.82
N MET A 481 -3.24 26.26 24.21
CA MET A 481 -3.98 27.29 24.93
C MET A 481 -5.35 26.83 25.43
N CYS A 482 -5.89 25.73 24.90
CA CYS A 482 -7.16 25.16 25.36
C CYS A 482 -7.02 24.52 26.75
N GLU A 483 -5.86 24.01 27.10
CA GLU A 483 -5.58 23.39 28.41
C GLU A 483 -5.46 24.43 29.53
N GLU A 484 -5.18 25.68 29.17
CA GLU A 484 -5.02 26.81 30.11
C GLU A 484 -6.33 27.54 30.40
N LEU A 485 -7.42 27.22 29.69
CA LEU A 485 -8.72 27.85 29.95
C LEU A 485 -9.21 27.47 31.36
N PRO A 486 -9.65 28.44 32.16
CA PRO A 486 -10.17 28.13 33.48
C PRO A 486 -11.46 27.30 33.31
N ILE A 487 -11.40 26.05 33.73
CA ILE A 487 -12.59 25.18 33.79
C ILE A 487 -13.54 25.82 34.83
N VAL A 488 -14.61 26.40 34.34
CA VAL A 488 -15.70 26.85 35.23
C VAL A 488 -16.38 25.55 35.72
N SER A 489 -15.98 25.11 36.91
CA SER A 489 -16.65 24.01 37.58
C SER A 489 -18.16 24.34 37.66
N ALA A 490 -18.99 23.59 36.95
CA ALA A 490 -20.41 23.64 37.12
C ALA A 490 -20.73 23.28 38.59
N ASN A 491 -21.27 24.25 39.32
CA ASN A 491 -21.81 24.06 40.64
C ASN A 491 -23.16 23.26 40.56
#